data_8207f1fec079cc0a6a1a8ca915f02615
#
_entry.id   8207f1fec079cc0a6a1a8ca915f02615
#
_cell.length_a   1.000
_cell.length_b   1.000
_cell.length_c   1.000
_cell.angle_alpha   90.00
_cell.angle_beta   90.00
_cell.angle_gamma   90.00
#
_symmetry.space_group_name_H-M   'P 1'
#
loop_
_entity.id
_entity.type
_entity.pdbx_description
1 polymer ?
#
loop_
_entity_poly.entity_id
_entity_poly.type
_entity_poly.pdbx_seq_one_letter_code
_entity_poly.pdbx_strand_id
1 'polypeptide(L)'
;MRFSYGLTLAAMLVCGSALADNSYVINARTVNISSAQEDAEEMARTGILRHCGRNGGRREGIGFSSSSPDAAVRSCCYYGRYKIVERGVARGPRGWYAVLRYAD
;
A
#
# COMPACT_ATOMS: atom_id res chain seq x y z
N MET A 1 10.97 -8.96 36.42
CA MET A 1 10.82 -8.74 35.90
C MET A 1 10.83 -8.41 35.57
N ARG A 2 10.53 -8.32 35.39
CA ARG A 2 10.42 -7.91 34.75
C ARG A 2 10.41 -7.57 34.17
N PHE A 3 10.33 -7.37 33.65
CA PHE A 3 10.16 -6.85 32.84
C PHE A 3 10.29 -6.70 32.27
N SER A 4 10.23 -6.65 32.23
CA SER A 4 10.33 -6.25 31.58
C SER A 4 9.91 -6.32 31.02
N TYR A 5 9.51 -6.65 30.66
CA TYR A 5 8.86 -6.46 29.86
C TYR A 5 8.62 -5.59 29.63
N GLY A 6 8.50 -5.45 29.84
CA GLY A 6 8.02 -4.44 29.43
C GLY A 6 8.65 -3.81 28.47
N LEU A 7 9.17 -3.69 28.20
CA LEU A 7 9.55 -3.03 27.28
C LEU A 7 9.43 -3.35 26.07
N THR A 8 9.46 -4.13 26.01
CA THR A 8 9.31 -4.56 24.87
C THR A 8 8.25 -4.08 24.19
N LEU A 9 7.27 -4.10 24.63
CA LEU A 9 6.25 -3.62 24.00
C LEU A 9 6.41 -2.32 23.57
N ALA A 10 7.12 -1.69 24.15
CA ALA A 10 7.28 -0.37 23.78
C ALA A 10 7.75 -0.26 22.42
N ALA A 11 8.60 -1.03 22.08
CA ALA A 11 9.12 -0.91 20.79
C ALA A 11 8.13 -1.04 19.78
N MET A 12 7.28 -1.88 19.86
CA MET A 12 6.46 -2.03 18.84
C MET A 12 5.56 -0.99 18.72
N LEU A 13 5.18 -0.42 19.73
CA LEU A 13 4.29 0.56 19.52
C LEU A 13 4.85 1.65 18.86
N VAL A 14 6.00 1.89 19.07
CA VAL A 14 6.60 2.99 18.43
C VAL A 14 6.56 2.83 17.02
N CYS A 15 6.86 1.73 16.54
CA CYS A 15 6.88 1.55 15.19
C CYS A 15 5.63 1.83 14.61
N GLY A 16 4.65 1.29 15.10
CA GLY A 16 3.44 1.46 14.46
C GLY A 16 3.03 2.84 14.41
N SER A 17 3.15 3.49 15.43
CA SER A 17 2.60 4.78 15.41
C SER A 17 3.30 5.69 14.54
N ALA A 18 4.51 5.53 14.41
CA ALA A 18 5.23 6.49 13.67
C ALA A 18 4.86 6.48 12.29
N LEU A 19 4.30 5.47 11.88
CA LEU A 19 4.08 5.46 10.57
C LEU A 19 2.93 5.94 10.09
N ALA A 20 2.77 5.82 9.11
CA ALA A 20 1.64 5.95 8.45
C ALA A 20 0.66 6.85 8.87
N ASP A 21 0.98 7.93 9.18
CA ASP A 21 0.00 8.85 9.51
C ASP A 21 -0.53 9.48 8.27
N ASN A 22 -1.24 8.74 7.47
CA ASN A 22 -1.85 9.23 6.27
C ASN A 22 -3.33 9.48 6.52
N SER A 23 -3.63 10.19 7.56
CA SER A 23 -5.00 10.52 7.90
C SER A 23 -5.27 11.97 7.68
N TYR A 24 -6.49 12.31 7.32
CA TYR A 24 -6.87 13.71 7.23
C TYR A 24 -8.36 13.83 7.52
N VAL A 25 -8.80 15.02 7.84
CA VAL A 25 -10.16 15.23 8.23
C VAL A 25 -10.97 15.84 7.09
N ILE A 26 -12.11 15.24 6.81
CA ILE A 26 -12.99 15.72 5.78
C ILE A 26 -14.37 15.76 6.38
N ASN A 27 -15.00 16.89 6.41
CA ASN A 27 -16.34 17.05 6.97
C ASN A 27 -16.43 16.45 8.35
N ALA A 28 -15.48 16.77 9.18
CA ALA A 28 -15.46 16.31 10.57
C ALA A 28 -15.28 14.81 10.70
N ARG A 29 -14.86 14.14 9.65
CA ARG A 29 -14.54 12.72 9.73
C ARG A 29 -13.09 12.49 9.36
N THR A 30 -12.48 11.50 9.95
CA THR A 30 -11.12 11.14 9.64
C THR A 30 -11.11 10.03 8.62
N VAL A 31 -10.36 10.21 7.57
CA VAL A 31 -10.25 9.23 6.51
C VAL A 31 -8.80 8.77 6.43
N ASN A 32 -8.57 7.47 6.46
CA ASN A 32 -7.23 6.93 6.34
C ASN A 32 -6.94 6.64 4.88
N ILE A 33 -5.82 7.15 4.42
CA ILE A 33 -5.36 6.91 3.06
C ILE A 33 -4.05 6.19 3.16
N SER A 34 -3.93 5.05 2.51
CA SER A 34 -2.68 4.32 2.47
C SER A 34 -1.86 4.79 1.28
N SER A 35 -0.57 4.54 1.29
CA SER A 35 0.26 4.80 0.12
C SER A 35 0.11 3.65 -0.86
N ALA A 36 0.44 3.89 -2.11
CA ALA A 36 0.44 2.83 -3.11
C ALA A 36 1.40 1.71 -2.70
N GLN A 37 2.53 2.07 -2.10
CA GLN A 37 3.50 1.08 -1.66
C GLN A 37 2.95 0.23 -0.52
N GLU A 38 2.23 0.83 0.42
CA GLU A 38 1.61 0.07 1.50
C GLU A 38 0.60 -0.93 0.96
N ASP A 39 -0.17 -0.54 -0.03
CA ASP A 39 -1.16 -1.44 -0.61
C ASP A 39 -0.49 -2.56 -1.41
N ALA A 40 0.59 -2.25 -2.11
CA ALA A 40 1.34 -3.29 -2.82
C ALA A 40 1.92 -4.30 -1.82
N GLU A 41 2.42 -3.81 -0.70
CA GLU A 41 2.96 -4.70 0.34
C GLU A 41 1.87 -5.55 0.96
N GLU A 42 0.69 -5.00 1.14
CA GLU A 42 -0.40 -5.78 1.67
C GLU A 42 -0.81 -6.89 0.70
N MET A 43 -0.89 -6.60 -0.58
CA MET A 43 -1.21 -7.62 -1.57
C MET A 43 -0.12 -8.69 -1.61
N ALA A 44 1.14 -8.28 -1.51
CA ALA A 44 2.25 -9.22 -1.54
C ALA A 44 2.22 -10.12 -0.30
N ARG A 45 1.90 -9.55 0.85
CA ARG A 45 1.86 -10.31 2.09
C ARG A 45 0.70 -11.30 2.12
N THR A 46 -0.45 -10.92 1.59
CA THR A 46 -1.63 -11.78 1.62
C THR A 46 -1.74 -12.68 0.41
N GLY A 47 -1.04 -12.34 -0.66
CA GLY A 47 -1.15 -13.10 -1.91
C GLY A 47 -2.46 -12.85 -2.65
N ILE A 48 -3.17 -11.79 -2.31
CA ILE A 48 -4.46 -11.52 -2.92
C ILE A 48 -4.37 -10.22 -3.71
N LEU A 49 -4.70 -10.28 -4.99
CA LEU A 49 -4.72 -9.11 -5.85
C LEU A 49 -6.06 -8.42 -5.71
N ARG A 50 -6.10 -7.29 -5.02
CA ARG A 50 -7.34 -6.56 -4.85
C ARG A 50 -7.06 -5.12 -4.48
N HIS A 51 -8.00 -4.24 -4.75
CA HIS A 51 -7.91 -2.88 -4.29
C HIS A 51 -8.15 -2.86 -2.78
N CYS A 52 -7.34 -2.12 -2.07
CA CYS A 52 -7.46 -2.06 -0.61
C CYS A 52 -8.47 -1.03 -0.14
N GLY A 53 -8.90 -0.16 -1.02
CA GLY A 53 -9.98 0.76 -0.69
C GLY A 53 -9.56 2.02 0.05
N ARG A 54 -8.28 2.31 0.10
CA ARG A 54 -7.79 3.49 0.82
C ARG A 54 -7.00 4.41 -0.10
N ASN A 55 -7.49 4.58 -1.31
CA ASN A 55 -6.77 5.34 -2.34
C ASN A 55 -7.14 6.82 -2.39
N GLY A 56 -7.94 7.29 -1.45
CA GLY A 56 -8.28 8.71 -1.40
C GLY A 56 -9.14 9.17 -2.56
N GLY A 57 -9.88 8.27 -3.16
CA GLY A 57 -10.73 8.62 -4.29
C GLY A 57 -10.02 8.70 -5.63
N ARG A 58 -8.71 8.43 -5.66
CA ARG A 58 -7.99 8.46 -6.92
C ARG A 58 -8.28 7.21 -7.73
N ARG A 59 -8.20 7.35 -9.05
CA ARG A 59 -8.27 6.19 -9.93
C ARG A 59 -7.06 5.32 -9.64
N GLU A 60 -7.27 4.04 -9.50
CA GLU A 60 -6.19 3.15 -9.12
C GLU A 60 -6.18 1.91 -10.02
N GLY A 61 -5.00 1.49 -10.42
CA GLY A 61 -4.81 0.23 -11.13
C GLY A 61 -3.96 -0.69 -10.29
N ILE A 62 -4.24 -1.98 -10.32
CA ILE A 62 -3.44 -2.97 -9.63
C ILE A 62 -3.01 -4.04 -10.62
N GLY A 63 -1.87 -4.63 -10.40
CA GLY A 63 -1.34 -5.62 -11.31
C GLY A 63 -0.45 -6.61 -10.62
N PHE A 64 -0.28 -7.77 -11.26
CA PHE A 64 0.56 -8.84 -10.75
C PHE A 64 1.40 -9.40 -11.89
N SER A 65 2.60 -9.83 -11.56
CA SER A 65 3.43 -10.59 -12.51
C SER A 65 4.36 -11.52 -11.75
N SER A 66 4.51 -12.71 -12.24
CA SER A 66 5.49 -13.63 -11.67
C SER A 66 6.87 -13.36 -12.23
N SER A 67 7.00 -12.51 -13.23
CA SER A 67 8.26 -12.29 -13.95
C SER A 67 9.09 -11.16 -13.42
N SER A 68 8.52 -10.00 -13.26
CA SER A 68 9.29 -8.82 -12.89
C SER A 68 8.39 -7.72 -12.35
N PRO A 69 8.97 -6.78 -11.61
CA PRO A 69 8.20 -5.65 -11.13
C PRO A 69 7.68 -4.79 -12.28
N ASP A 70 8.46 -4.64 -13.34
CA ASP A 70 8.01 -3.83 -14.48
C ASP A 70 6.81 -4.47 -15.16
N ALA A 71 6.80 -5.79 -15.27
CA ALA A 71 5.66 -6.47 -15.87
C ALA A 71 4.42 -6.31 -14.99
N ALA A 72 4.56 -6.31 -13.68
CA ALA A 72 3.45 -6.09 -12.78
C ALA A 72 2.88 -4.68 -12.98
N VAL A 73 3.75 -3.69 -13.10
CA VAL A 73 3.33 -2.32 -13.32
C VAL A 73 2.57 -2.20 -14.64
N ARG A 74 3.12 -2.80 -15.69
CA ARG A 74 2.48 -2.71 -17.00
C ARG A 74 1.16 -3.46 -17.07
N SER A 75 0.90 -4.37 -16.14
CA SER A 75 -0.37 -5.08 -16.13
C SER A 75 -1.44 -4.36 -15.35
N CYS A 76 -1.12 -3.24 -14.74
CA CYS A 76 -2.11 -2.48 -13.99
C CYS A 76 -3.17 -1.91 -14.91
N CYS A 77 -4.41 -1.86 -14.42
CA CYS A 77 -5.48 -1.23 -15.16
C CYS A 77 -5.13 0.21 -15.47
N TYR A 78 -5.50 0.66 -16.61
CA TYR A 78 -5.28 2.03 -17.09
C TYR A 78 -3.80 2.38 -17.35
N TYR A 79 -2.91 1.40 -17.30
CA TYR A 79 -1.50 1.69 -17.58
C TYR A 79 -1.39 2.29 -18.98
N GLY A 80 -0.70 3.42 -19.05
CA GLY A 80 -0.53 4.11 -20.34
C GLY A 80 -1.69 5.02 -20.73
N ARG A 81 -2.76 5.06 -19.91
CA ARG A 81 -3.92 5.85 -20.28
C ARG A 81 -4.05 7.14 -19.46
N TYR A 82 -3.53 7.15 -18.25
CA TYR A 82 -3.61 8.32 -17.39
C TYR A 82 -2.25 8.56 -16.77
N LYS A 83 -2.03 9.76 -16.29
CA LYS A 83 -0.75 10.10 -15.69
C LYS A 83 -0.62 9.43 -14.33
N ILE A 84 0.49 8.74 -14.13
CA ILE A 84 0.77 8.10 -12.86
C ILE A 84 1.28 9.13 -11.88
N VAL A 85 0.66 9.23 -10.72
CA VAL A 85 1.11 10.15 -9.68
C VAL A 85 1.65 9.43 -8.47
N GLU A 86 1.40 8.12 -8.35
CA GLU A 86 1.96 7.36 -7.25
C GLU A 86 2.11 5.91 -7.70
N ARG A 87 3.18 5.27 -7.27
CA ARG A 87 3.48 3.92 -7.68
C ARG A 87 3.97 3.14 -6.48
N GLY A 88 3.55 1.91 -6.34
CA GLY A 88 4.05 0.99 -5.34
C GLY A 88 4.25 -0.38 -5.95
N VAL A 89 5.31 -1.06 -5.54
CA VAL A 89 5.59 -2.41 -6.01
C VAL A 89 6.16 -3.20 -4.85
N ALA A 90 5.71 -4.43 -4.71
CA ALA A 90 6.22 -5.29 -3.65
C ALA A 90 6.28 -6.73 -4.14
N ARG A 91 7.25 -7.46 -3.64
CA ARG A 91 7.42 -8.86 -4.01
C ARG A 91 6.84 -9.75 -2.94
N GLY A 92 6.02 -10.70 -3.34
CA GLY A 92 5.49 -11.72 -2.47
C GLY A 92 6.00 -13.09 -2.90
N PRO A 93 5.57 -14.15 -2.25
CA PRO A 93 6.03 -15.51 -2.59
C PRO A 93 5.71 -15.94 -4.01
N ARG A 94 4.67 -15.38 -4.61
CA ARG A 94 4.28 -15.80 -5.95
C ARG A 94 4.78 -14.87 -7.02
N GLY A 95 5.19 -13.68 -6.68
CA GLY A 95 5.65 -12.73 -7.68
C GLY A 95 5.50 -11.30 -7.21
N TRP A 96 5.32 -10.40 -8.15
CA TRP A 96 5.34 -8.97 -7.90
C TRP A 96 3.94 -8.40 -7.97
N TYR A 97 3.63 -7.51 -7.02
CA TYR A 97 2.34 -6.84 -6.99
C TYR A 97 2.59 -5.34 -7.17
N ALA A 98 1.79 -4.71 -7.97
CA ALA A 98 1.95 -3.29 -8.25
C ALA A 98 0.64 -2.54 -8.04
N VAL A 99 0.77 -1.30 -7.58
CA VAL A 99 -0.35 -0.39 -7.42
C VAL A 99 0.04 0.91 -8.06
N LEU A 100 -0.80 1.41 -8.94
CA LEU A 100 -0.59 2.71 -9.55
C LEU A 100 -1.78 3.59 -9.23
N ARG A 101 -1.51 4.83 -8.84
CA ARG A 101 -2.57 5.81 -8.66
C ARG A 101 -2.37 6.90 -9.69
N TYR A 102 -3.46 7.38 -10.24
CA TYR A 102 -3.43 8.25 -11.39
C TYR A 102 -4.02 9.61 -11.06
N ALA A 103 -3.59 10.59 -11.82
CA ALA A 103 -4.19 11.91 -11.73
C ALA A 103 -5.58 11.86 -12.35
N ASP A 104 -6.44 12.72 -11.90
CA ASP A 104 -7.79 12.81 -12.44
C ASP A 104 -7.83 13.45 -13.82
#